data_be1e744eba730f914b8e30290593b6f4
#
_entry.id   be1e744eba730f914b8e30290593b6f4
#
_cell.length_a   1.000
_cell.length_b   1.000
_cell.length_c   1.000
_cell.angle_alpha   90.00
_cell.angle_beta   90.00
_cell.angle_gamma   90.00
#
_symmetry.space_group_name_H-M   'P 1'
#
loop_
_entity.id
_entity.type
_entity.pdbx_description
1 polymer ?
#
loop_
_entity_poly.entity_id
_entity_poly.type
_entity_poly.pdbx_seq_one_letter_code
_entity_poly.pdbx_strand_id
1 'polypeptide(L)'
;MDSKPTIDPKHREALESFARARASRRQVLQSAAGLAALGIAGRSRSVVARSAAPSLSPAAISAARRALRQNSDSAQAAVDAVNALDPKPTELNVVWEAALQAEDPKLFSGPLWEELTGIKINTIEKPFEELFPAQVAEHLGATGAFDVLSMVPSWTADFVSQGLVEPVDPYIEQYMAPADLDDYHPLYKALMNYGGQRYGLFDDGDTIILYYRTDLFEDAANKDAFKAQYGHELAAPKDWTEYDEIQAFFTEQGGGNSWGGASQRAPGQVYGWFSEEFRNRGGRFFDDETLDATLNSQPGIDTLTRMIESNKTMPPGIETWGFIEVLTAWMAGQLAMVGGTWPPYGRWSEGTTAEQLNWVPETTVKGKVGYSVMPMGHSLHNAGFSLAVSADSQNKEAAYLFIQWLTSPTISLQRVMLPYALRDPYRLSHYASPEYRDRWPNAGAYLDTLQAAADGALLDIIMPGSAEYHTAIDQAVTSAQSGTPVEEALANGNTAFNEITDRIGRESQMEAYENFKALKGSYYDE
;
A
#
# COMPACT_ATOMS: atom_id res chain seq x y z
N MET A 1 16.64 -36.16 -5.15
CA MET A 1 15.37 -36.35 -4.40
C MET A 1 15.35 -35.21 -3.39
N ASP A 2 14.92 -34.04 -3.84
CA ASP A 2 14.82 -32.87 -3.00
C ASP A 2 13.54 -32.97 -2.17
N SER A 3 13.71 -33.04 -0.86
CA SER A 3 12.57 -33.02 0.06
C SER A 3 11.97 -31.63 0.05
N LYS A 4 10.73 -31.48 -0.46
CA LYS A 4 9.95 -30.26 -0.25
C LYS A 4 9.96 -29.91 1.25
N PRO A 5 10.15 -28.63 1.60
CA PRO A 5 10.04 -28.21 2.99
C PRO A 5 8.64 -28.58 3.52
N THR A 6 8.58 -29.34 4.58
CA THR A 6 7.32 -29.68 5.25
C THR A 6 6.88 -28.48 6.06
N ILE A 7 5.76 -27.87 5.71
CA ILE A 7 5.14 -26.77 6.48
C ILE A 7 4.90 -27.27 7.92
N ASP A 8 5.40 -26.52 8.89
CA ASP A 8 5.16 -26.81 10.31
C ASP A 8 3.64 -26.89 10.56
N PRO A 9 3.14 -27.99 11.15
CA PRO A 9 1.72 -28.16 11.42
C PRO A 9 1.08 -27.02 12.22
N LYS A 10 1.83 -26.36 13.11
CA LYS A 10 1.36 -25.20 13.88
C LYS A 10 1.17 -23.95 13.03
N HIS A 11 2.07 -23.69 12.09
CA HIS A 11 1.92 -22.61 11.11
C HIS A 11 0.72 -22.86 10.18
N ARG A 12 0.52 -24.09 9.75
CA ARG A 12 -0.63 -24.48 8.94
C ARG A 12 -1.96 -24.23 9.66
N GLU A 13 -2.06 -24.61 10.94
CA GLU A 13 -3.26 -24.41 11.75
C GLU A 13 -3.55 -22.92 12.00
N ALA A 14 -2.51 -22.10 12.18
CA ALA A 14 -2.62 -20.65 12.33
C ALA A 14 -3.22 -19.99 11.08
N LEU A 15 -2.75 -20.37 9.89
CA LEU A 15 -3.26 -19.83 8.62
C LEU A 15 -4.70 -20.24 8.33
N GLU A 16 -5.03 -21.50 8.60
CA GLU A 16 -6.40 -21.99 8.46
C GLU A 16 -7.36 -21.31 9.45
N SER A 17 -6.87 -21.00 10.67
CA SER A 17 -7.62 -20.25 11.68
C SER A 17 -7.86 -18.81 11.23
N PHE A 18 -6.83 -18.15 10.68
CA PHE A 18 -6.91 -16.80 10.14
C PHE A 18 -7.87 -16.70 8.94
N ALA A 19 -7.77 -17.62 7.99
CA ALA A 19 -8.67 -17.70 6.85
C ALA A 19 -10.14 -17.92 7.30
N ARG A 20 -10.37 -18.73 8.33
CA ARG A 20 -11.70 -18.99 8.91
C ARG A 20 -12.26 -17.76 9.66
N ALA A 21 -11.42 -17.04 10.41
CA ALA A 21 -11.84 -15.85 11.16
C ALA A 21 -12.30 -14.71 10.24
N ARG A 22 -11.64 -14.52 9.09
CA ARG A 22 -12.06 -13.54 8.08
C ARG A 22 -13.33 -13.95 7.34
N ALA A 23 -13.52 -15.23 7.05
CA ALA A 23 -14.75 -15.73 6.43
C ALA A 23 -15.99 -15.49 7.32
N SER A 24 -15.86 -15.61 8.65
CA SER A 24 -16.97 -15.33 9.58
C SER A 24 -17.30 -13.84 9.70
N ARG A 25 -16.32 -12.94 9.56
CA ARG A 25 -16.54 -11.47 9.53
C ARG A 25 -17.28 -11.00 8.28
N ARG A 26 -17.06 -11.66 7.13
CA ARG A 26 -17.82 -11.38 5.90
C ARG A 26 -19.33 -11.54 6.11
N GLN A 27 -19.76 -12.51 6.91
CA GLN A 27 -21.19 -12.70 7.25
C GLN A 27 -21.74 -11.56 8.12
N VAL A 28 -20.93 -11.00 9.02
CA VAL A 28 -21.31 -9.86 9.87
C VAL A 28 -21.36 -8.56 9.06
N LEU A 29 -20.41 -8.34 8.16
CA LEU A 29 -20.38 -7.14 7.28
C LEU A 29 -21.47 -7.19 6.20
N GLN A 30 -21.79 -8.36 5.67
CA GLN A 30 -22.92 -8.52 4.73
C GLN A 30 -24.28 -8.27 5.40
N SER A 31 -24.43 -8.56 6.67
CA SER A 31 -25.63 -8.22 7.45
C SER A 31 -25.73 -6.72 7.76
N ALA A 32 -24.61 -6.02 7.92
CA ALA A 32 -24.57 -4.56 8.09
C ALA A 32 -24.82 -3.79 6.78
N ALA A 33 -24.26 -4.26 5.66
CA ALA A 33 -24.48 -3.69 4.33
C ALA A 33 -25.92 -3.92 3.80
N GLY A 34 -26.58 -4.99 4.24
CA GLY A 34 -27.97 -5.30 3.88
C GLY A 34 -29.00 -4.31 4.43
N LEU A 35 -28.67 -3.57 5.49
CA LEU A 35 -29.55 -2.56 6.09
C LEU A 35 -29.45 -1.17 5.44
N ALA A 36 -28.36 -0.88 4.72
CA ALA A 36 -28.20 0.38 3.99
C ALA A 36 -28.81 0.37 2.57
N ALA A 37 -29.13 -0.81 2.01
CA ALA A 37 -29.62 -0.97 0.64
C ALA A 37 -31.14 -0.81 0.46
N LEU A 38 -31.91 -0.48 1.49
CA LEU A 38 -33.38 -0.36 1.43
C LEU A 38 -33.89 1.05 1.12
N GLY A 39 -33.07 1.96 0.68
CA GLY A 39 -33.44 3.38 0.48
C GLY A 39 -33.53 3.91 -0.96
N ILE A 40 -33.09 3.21 -2.01
CA ILE A 40 -33.18 3.75 -3.39
C ILE A 40 -33.58 2.64 -4.38
N ALA A 41 -34.88 2.44 -4.56
CA ALA A 41 -35.44 1.67 -5.67
C ALA A 41 -35.74 2.61 -6.85
N GLY A 42 -34.74 2.86 -7.69
CA GLY A 42 -34.85 3.51 -8.99
C GLY A 42 -34.42 2.55 -10.09
N ARG A 43 -35.37 2.23 -10.99
CA ARG A 43 -35.25 1.27 -12.09
C ARG A 43 -34.01 1.52 -12.95
N SER A 44 -33.08 0.57 -13.00
CA SER A 44 -32.07 0.48 -14.05
C SER A 44 -32.18 -0.85 -14.76
N ARG A 45 -32.54 -0.81 -16.03
CA ARG A 45 -32.47 -1.95 -16.94
C ARG A 45 -30.98 -2.28 -17.17
N SER A 46 -30.58 -3.47 -16.76
CA SER A 46 -29.26 -4.03 -17.09
C SER A 46 -29.20 -4.32 -18.59
N VAL A 47 -28.46 -3.50 -19.32
CA VAL A 47 -27.92 -3.85 -20.62
C VAL A 47 -26.53 -4.41 -20.37
N VAL A 48 -26.39 -5.73 -20.41
CA VAL A 48 -25.08 -6.38 -20.43
C VAL A 48 -24.54 -6.19 -21.86
N ALA A 49 -23.87 -5.07 -22.08
CA ALA A 49 -22.99 -4.92 -23.22
C ALA A 49 -21.67 -5.63 -22.87
N ARG A 50 -21.37 -6.75 -23.55
CA ARG A 50 -20.01 -7.26 -23.63
C ARG A 50 -19.18 -6.19 -24.36
N SER A 51 -18.53 -5.31 -23.60
CA SER A 51 -17.49 -4.46 -24.17
C SER A 51 -16.30 -5.35 -24.49
N ALA A 52 -15.90 -5.38 -25.77
CA ALA A 52 -14.60 -5.89 -26.15
C ALA A 52 -13.54 -5.15 -25.32
N ALA A 53 -12.56 -5.87 -24.77
CA ALA A 53 -11.45 -5.27 -24.03
C ALA A 53 -10.87 -4.14 -24.89
N PRO A 54 -10.66 -2.93 -24.34
CA PRO A 54 -10.08 -1.84 -25.10
C PRO A 54 -8.67 -2.26 -25.52
N SER A 55 -8.46 -2.42 -26.82
CA SER A 55 -7.14 -2.66 -27.38
C SER A 55 -6.28 -1.42 -27.10
N LEU A 56 -5.00 -1.64 -26.74
CA LEU A 56 -4.01 -0.58 -26.66
C LEU A 56 -4.08 0.30 -27.90
N SER A 57 -4.04 1.62 -27.71
CA SER A 57 -3.95 2.48 -28.88
C SER A 57 -2.65 2.19 -29.62
N PRO A 58 -2.65 2.14 -30.97
CA PRO A 58 -1.43 1.94 -31.74
C PRO A 58 -0.31 2.92 -31.39
N ALA A 59 -0.67 4.09 -30.87
CA ALA A 59 0.27 5.10 -30.39
C ALA A 59 0.98 4.67 -29.09
N ALA A 60 0.27 4.09 -28.12
CA ALA A 60 0.85 3.60 -26.86
C ALA A 60 1.81 2.42 -27.12
N ILE A 61 1.41 1.47 -27.96
CA ILE A 61 2.27 0.35 -28.38
C ILE A 61 3.53 0.88 -29.10
N SER A 62 3.36 1.84 -30.00
CA SER A 62 4.49 2.42 -30.73
C SER A 62 5.43 3.22 -29.83
N ALA A 63 4.90 3.89 -28.79
CA ALA A 63 5.70 4.61 -27.79
C ALA A 63 6.51 3.63 -26.93
N ALA A 64 5.88 2.57 -26.40
CA ALA A 64 6.55 1.53 -25.64
C ALA A 64 7.66 0.82 -26.44
N ARG A 65 7.38 0.47 -27.71
CA ARG A 65 8.38 -0.11 -28.60
C ARG A 65 9.55 0.83 -28.91
N ARG A 66 9.30 2.15 -29.03
CA ARG A 66 10.39 3.13 -29.20
C ARG A 66 11.22 3.22 -27.94
N ALA A 67 10.59 3.27 -26.76
CA ALA A 67 11.28 3.30 -25.48
C ALA A 67 12.17 2.06 -25.30
N LEU A 68 11.66 0.85 -25.54
CA LEU A 68 12.42 -0.40 -25.50
C LEU A 68 13.65 -0.42 -26.44
N ARG A 69 13.58 0.27 -27.59
CA ARG A 69 14.71 0.34 -28.54
C ARG A 69 15.75 1.41 -28.18
N GLN A 70 15.37 2.36 -27.35
CA GLN A 70 16.23 3.50 -26.99
C GLN A 70 16.95 3.31 -25.64
N ASN A 71 16.37 2.48 -24.77
CA ASN A 71 16.89 2.20 -23.44
C ASN A 71 17.50 0.78 -23.42
N SER A 72 18.73 0.67 -22.94
CA SER A 72 19.42 -0.60 -22.72
C SER A 72 19.10 -1.20 -21.34
N ASP A 73 17.83 -1.09 -20.91
CA ASP A 73 17.38 -1.63 -19.63
C ASP A 73 16.99 -3.13 -19.74
N SER A 74 16.67 -3.73 -18.60
CA SER A 74 16.33 -5.15 -18.48
C SER A 74 15.02 -5.55 -19.16
N ALA A 75 14.22 -4.59 -19.68
CA ALA A 75 12.97 -4.91 -20.38
C ALA A 75 13.20 -5.70 -21.65
N GLN A 76 14.10 -5.24 -22.54
CA GLN A 76 14.40 -5.96 -23.78
C GLN A 76 15.06 -7.30 -23.49
N ALA A 77 15.97 -7.35 -22.50
CA ALA A 77 16.62 -8.60 -22.10
C ALA A 77 15.60 -9.67 -21.64
N ALA A 78 14.57 -9.27 -20.89
CA ALA A 78 13.49 -10.18 -20.47
C ALA A 78 12.67 -10.69 -21.64
N VAL A 79 12.35 -9.83 -22.63
CA VAL A 79 11.63 -10.24 -23.86
C VAL A 79 12.46 -11.22 -24.67
N ASP A 80 13.76 -10.94 -24.85
CA ASP A 80 14.65 -11.80 -25.63
C ASP A 80 14.82 -13.16 -24.94
N ALA A 81 15.03 -13.16 -23.60
CA ALA A 81 15.20 -14.38 -22.82
C ALA A 81 13.95 -15.26 -22.87
N VAL A 82 12.75 -14.69 -22.62
CA VAL A 82 11.51 -15.47 -22.61
C VAL A 82 11.19 -16.03 -24.01
N ASN A 83 11.55 -15.32 -25.08
CA ASN A 83 11.38 -15.81 -26.44
C ASN A 83 12.33 -16.93 -26.81
N ALA A 84 13.42 -17.11 -26.07
CA ALA A 84 14.39 -18.20 -26.23
C ALA A 84 14.05 -19.46 -25.41
N LEU A 85 13.04 -19.41 -24.55
CA LEU A 85 12.65 -20.57 -23.72
C LEU A 85 12.12 -21.72 -24.58
N ASP A 86 12.52 -22.96 -24.23
CA ASP A 86 12.02 -24.19 -24.84
C ASP A 86 11.83 -25.28 -23.75
N PRO A 87 10.61 -25.64 -23.38
CA PRO A 87 9.34 -25.12 -23.92
C PRO A 87 9.04 -23.70 -23.39
N LYS A 88 8.49 -22.87 -24.27
CA LYS A 88 7.95 -21.57 -23.88
C LYS A 88 6.47 -21.72 -23.51
N PRO A 89 6.01 -21.19 -22.33
CA PRO A 89 4.60 -21.23 -21.99
C PRO A 89 3.77 -20.35 -22.93
N THR A 90 2.48 -20.66 -23.07
CA THR A 90 1.53 -19.85 -23.86
C THR A 90 0.76 -18.85 -23.02
N GLU A 91 0.75 -19.03 -21.69
CA GLU A 91 0.06 -18.16 -20.76
C GLU A 91 0.75 -18.16 -19.39
N LEU A 92 0.54 -17.10 -18.61
CA LEU A 92 0.90 -16.98 -17.19
C LEU A 92 -0.32 -16.49 -16.41
N ASN A 93 -0.52 -17.07 -15.24
CA ASN A 93 -1.59 -16.73 -14.31
C ASN A 93 -1.04 -15.82 -13.22
N VAL A 94 -1.52 -14.58 -13.15
CA VAL A 94 -1.04 -13.56 -12.21
C VAL A 94 -2.19 -13.11 -11.33
N VAL A 95 -2.02 -13.15 -10.02
CA VAL A 95 -3.04 -12.72 -9.08
C VAL A 95 -2.82 -11.26 -8.68
N TRP A 96 -3.89 -10.44 -8.76
CA TRP A 96 -3.86 -9.01 -8.53
C TRP A 96 -5.04 -8.55 -7.68
N GLU A 97 -4.89 -7.41 -7.04
CA GLU A 97 -6.01 -6.74 -6.39
C GLU A 97 -7.01 -6.24 -7.43
N ALA A 98 -8.27 -6.61 -7.22
CA ALA A 98 -9.37 -6.28 -8.12
C ALA A 98 -9.63 -4.78 -8.22
N ALA A 99 -9.97 -4.30 -9.41
CA ALA A 99 -10.35 -2.91 -9.72
C ALA A 99 -9.28 -1.85 -9.44
N LEU A 100 -8.12 -2.22 -8.90
CA LEU A 100 -7.01 -1.33 -8.58
C LEU A 100 -5.78 -1.73 -9.39
N GLN A 101 -4.93 -2.63 -8.86
CA GLN A 101 -3.73 -3.08 -9.55
C GLN A 101 -4.04 -3.89 -10.82
N ALA A 102 -5.19 -4.56 -10.88
CA ALA A 102 -5.57 -5.41 -12.01
C ALA A 102 -5.87 -4.64 -13.32
N GLU A 103 -6.19 -3.34 -13.25
CA GLU A 103 -6.54 -2.59 -14.47
C GLU A 103 -5.36 -2.41 -15.42
N ASP A 104 -4.14 -2.22 -14.90
CA ASP A 104 -2.94 -2.13 -15.72
C ASP A 104 -2.67 -3.43 -16.52
N PRO A 105 -2.56 -4.62 -15.91
CA PRO A 105 -2.30 -5.84 -16.67
C PRO A 105 -3.44 -6.22 -17.64
N LYS A 106 -4.67 -5.80 -17.37
CA LYS A 106 -5.78 -6.02 -18.33
C LYS A 106 -5.72 -5.10 -19.54
N LEU A 107 -5.30 -3.84 -19.35
CA LEU A 107 -5.47 -2.79 -20.36
C LEU A 107 -4.17 -2.37 -21.03
N PHE A 108 -3.02 -2.52 -20.38
CA PHE A 108 -1.72 -2.07 -20.90
C PHE A 108 -0.66 -3.17 -20.88
N SER A 109 -0.16 -3.57 -19.72
CA SER A 109 1.04 -4.40 -19.64
C SER A 109 0.81 -5.84 -20.15
N GLY A 110 -0.31 -6.46 -19.84
CA GLY A 110 -0.61 -7.82 -20.33
C GLY A 110 -0.73 -7.91 -21.85
N PRO A 111 -1.58 -7.08 -22.51
CA PRO A 111 -1.65 -7.04 -23.97
C PRO A 111 -0.32 -6.69 -24.66
N LEU A 112 0.49 -5.81 -24.07
CA LEU A 112 1.80 -5.46 -24.62
C LEU A 112 2.79 -6.62 -24.49
N TRP A 113 2.80 -7.32 -23.34
CA TRP A 113 3.62 -8.50 -23.14
C TRP A 113 3.25 -9.62 -24.12
N GLU A 114 1.95 -9.89 -24.28
CA GLU A 114 1.46 -10.90 -25.25
C GLU A 114 1.89 -10.55 -26.68
N GLU A 115 1.83 -9.29 -27.07
CA GLU A 115 2.29 -8.85 -28.40
C GLU A 115 3.80 -9.07 -28.60
N LEU A 116 4.62 -8.83 -27.56
CA LEU A 116 6.08 -8.95 -27.63
C LEU A 116 6.56 -10.41 -27.55
N THR A 117 5.82 -11.26 -26.85
CA THR A 117 6.30 -12.61 -26.50
C THR A 117 5.39 -13.74 -26.95
N GLY A 118 4.15 -13.46 -27.29
CA GLY A 118 3.12 -14.48 -27.56
C GLY A 118 2.61 -15.18 -26.28
N ILE A 119 2.99 -14.72 -25.08
CA ILE A 119 2.53 -15.26 -23.79
C ILE A 119 1.40 -14.39 -23.27
N LYS A 120 0.22 -14.97 -23.12
CA LYS A 120 -0.96 -14.31 -22.58
C LYS A 120 -0.85 -14.15 -21.07
N ILE A 121 -1.25 -13.00 -20.51
CA ILE A 121 -1.39 -12.78 -19.08
C ILE A 121 -2.86 -12.97 -18.69
N ASN A 122 -3.12 -14.00 -17.91
CA ASN A 122 -4.42 -14.21 -17.27
C ASN A 122 -4.43 -13.49 -15.92
N THR A 123 -5.15 -12.38 -15.85
CA THR A 123 -5.29 -11.58 -14.62
C THR A 123 -6.35 -12.22 -13.74
N ILE A 124 -5.94 -12.76 -12.61
CA ILE A 124 -6.81 -13.34 -11.59
C ILE A 124 -7.05 -12.28 -10.52
N GLU A 125 -8.28 -11.75 -10.48
CA GLU A 125 -8.64 -10.66 -9.60
C GLU A 125 -9.18 -11.17 -8.26
N LYS A 126 -8.69 -10.59 -7.16
CA LYS A 126 -9.18 -10.82 -5.81
C LYS A 126 -9.36 -9.49 -5.10
N PRO A 127 -10.43 -9.27 -4.31
CA PRO A 127 -10.46 -8.17 -3.35
C PRO A 127 -9.24 -8.25 -2.41
N PHE A 128 -8.76 -7.10 -1.94
CA PHE A 128 -7.56 -7.04 -1.09
C PHE A 128 -7.62 -8.03 0.09
N GLU A 129 -8.78 -8.11 0.75
CA GLU A 129 -8.98 -8.99 1.91
C GLU A 129 -8.93 -10.49 1.55
N GLU A 130 -9.11 -10.82 0.27
CA GLU A 130 -9.07 -12.20 -0.24
C GLU A 130 -7.70 -12.57 -0.86
N LEU A 131 -6.82 -11.59 -1.14
CA LEU A 131 -5.53 -11.85 -1.80
C LEU A 131 -4.65 -12.80 -0.99
N PHE A 132 -4.34 -12.46 0.25
CA PHE A 132 -3.50 -13.30 1.11
C PHE A 132 -4.07 -14.71 1.29
N PRO A 133 -5.32 -14.88 1.77
CA PRO A 133 -5.87 -16.23 1.98
C PRO A 133 -6.03 -17.05 0.70
N ALA A 134 -6.28 -16.42 -0.45
CA ALA A 134 -6.39 -17.15 -1.72
C ALA A 134 -5.04 -17.71 -2.18
N GLN A 135 -3.97 -16.94 -2.03
CA GLN A 135 -2.61 -17.36 -2.38
C GLN A 135 -2.11 -18.48 -1.46
N VAL A 136 -2.38 -18.36 -0.16
CA VAL A 136 -2.07 -19.42 0.81
C VAL A 136 -2.88 -20.70 0.53
N ALA A 137 -4.17 -20.59 0.25
CA ALA A 137 -5.02 -21.74 -0.05
C ALA A 137 -4.59 -22.47 -1.33
N GLU A 138 -4.15 -21.71 -2.34
CA GLU A 138 -3.60 -22.29 -3.58
C GLU A 138 -2.33 -23.09 -3.32
N HIS A 139 -1.38 -22.52 -2.57
CA HIS A 139 -0.14 -23.19 -2.17
C HIS A 139 -0.40 -24.47 -1.36
N LEU A 140 -1.31 -24.40 -0.37
CA LEU A 140 -1.69 -25.58 0.42
C LEU A 140 -2.34 -26.68 -0.42
N GLY A 141 -3.06 -26.29 -1.48
CA GLY A 141 -3.63 -27.20 -2.48
C GLY A 141 -2.60 -27.74 -3.47
N ALA A 142 -1.43 -27.12 -3.57
CA ALA A 142 -0.34 -27.41 -4.51
C ALA A 142 -0.84 -27.58 -5.97
N THR A 143 -1.76 -26.70 -6.41
CA THR A 143 -2.39 -26.83 -7.72
C THR A 143 -1.55 -26.23 -8.84
N GLY A 144 -0.62 -25.31 -8.53
CA GLY A 144 0.18 -24.55 -9.50
C GLY A 144 -0.68 -23.61 -10.36
N ALA A 145 -1.82 -23.17 -9.82
CA ALA A 145 -2.75 -22.33 -10.56
C ALA A 145 -2.26 -20.88 -10.72
N PHE A 146 -1.32 -20.43 -9.88
CA PHE A 146 -0.74 -19.09 -9.95
C PHE A 146 0.75 -19.18 -10.28
N ASP A 147 1.19 -18.39 -11.27
CA ASP A 147 2.60 -18.27 -11.63
C ASP A 147 3.27 -17.08 -10.93
N VAL A 148 2.52 -15.96 -10.81
CA VAL A 148 2.99 -14.74 -10.14
C VAL A 148 2.02 -14.36 -9.03
N LEU A 149 2.59 -14.08 -7.85
CA LEU A 149 1.88 -13.67 -6.64
C LEU A 149 2.07 -12.17 -6.40
N SER A 150 1.02 -11.50 -5.92
CA SER A 150 1.09 -10.13 -5.39
C SER A 150 1.31 -10.17 -3.89
N MET A 151 2.30 -9.44 -3.39
CA MET A 151 2.72 -9.50 -2.01
C MET A 151 2.95 -8.10 -1.45
N VAL A 152 2.19 -7.70 -0.42
CA VAL A 152 2.54 -6.49 0.35
C VAL A 152 3.72 -6.79 1.29
N PRO A 153 4.53 -5.79 1.67
CA PRO A 153 5.74 -6.01 2.47
C PRO A 153 5.50 -6.82 3.75
N SER A 154 4.40 -6.56 4.46
CA SER A 154 4.07 -7.26 5.70
C SER A 154 3.80 -8.77 5.54
N TRP A 155 3.46 -9.24 4.33
CA TRP A 155 3.24 -10.66 4.05
C TRP A 155 4.51 -11.42 3.69
N THR A 156 5.62 -10.72 3.42
CA THR A 156 6.87 -11.35 2.96
C THR A 156 7.34 -12.43 3.91
N ALA A 157 7.35 -12.15 5.21
CA ALA A 157 7.79 -13.11 6.22
C ALA A 157 6.91 -14.39 6.23
N ASP A 158 5.60 -14.25 6.11
CA ASP A 158 4.67 -15.38 6.04
C ASP A 158 4.85 -16.19 4.76
N PHE A 159 5.00 -15.52 3.60
CA PHE A 159 5.16 -16.19 2.32
C PHE A 159 6.48 -16.96 2.23
N VAL A 160 7.56 -16.36 2.74
CA VAL A 160 8.89 -17.00 2.73
C VAL A 160 8.95 -18.15 3.72
N SER A 161 8.51 -17.95 4.97
CA SER A 161 8.58 -18.98 6.02
C SER A 161 7.76 -20.23 5.69
N GLN A 162 6.75 -20.09 4.85
CA GLN A 162 5.87 -21.19 4.42
C GLN A 162 6.22 -21.75 3.06
N GLY A 163 7.20 -21.16 2.36
CA GLY A 163 7.66 -21.64 1.07
C GLY A 163 6.72 -21.35 -0.11
N LEU A 164 5.88 -20.28 -0.01
CA LEU A 164 4.98 -19.88 -1.10
C LEU A 164 5.73 -19.29 -2.29
N VAL A 165 6.89 -18.69 -2.06
CA VAL A 165 7.62 -17.90 -3.05
C VAL A 165 9.03 -18.41 -3.26
N GLU A 166 9.52 -18.28 -4.49
CA GLU A 166 10.90 -18.62 -4.87
C GLU A 166 11.84 -17.42 -4.62
N PRO A 167 13.09 -17.68 -4.19
CA PRO A 167 14.12 -16.63 -4.22
C PRO A 167 14.42 -16.23 -5.66
N VAL A 168 14.49 -14.93 -5.91
CA VAL A 168 14.69 -14.38 -7.27
C VAL A 168 16.13 -13.96 -7.58
N ASP A 169 17.05 -14.02 -6.61
CA ASP A 169 18.45 -13.66 -6.81
C ASP A 169 19.12 -14.40 -7.96
N PRO A 170 18.95 -15.71 -8.16
CA PRO A 170 19.55 -16.42 -9.30
C PRO A 170 19.10 -15.89 -10.66
N TYR A 171 17.83 -15.47 -10.76
CA TYR A 171 17.31 -14.88 -11.99
C TYR A 171 17.80 -13.44 -12.18
N ILE A 172 17.89 -12.65 -11.09
CA ILE A 172 18.46 -11.30 -11.13
C ILE A 172 19.90 -11.36 -11.67
N GLU A 173 20.73 -12.23 -11.12
CA GLU A 173 22.11 -12.41 -11.57
C GLU A 173 22.22 -12.82 -13.05
N GLN A 174 21.26 -13.60 -13.53
CA GLN A 174 21.27 -14.10 -14.91
C GLN A 174 20.74 -13.09 -15.92
N TYR A 175 19.70 -12.32 -15.57
CA TYR A 175 18.89 -11.57 -16.54
C TYR A 175 18.84 -10.07 -16.34
N MET A 176 19.04 -9.57 -15.12
CA MET A 176 18.87 -8.16 -14.81
C MET A 176 20.19 -7.40 -14.93
N ALA A 177 20.16 -6.25 -15.58
CA ALA A 177 21.29 -5.32 -15.54
C ALA A 177 21.47 -4.76 -14.12
N PRO A 178 22.68 -4.74 -13.56
CA PRO A 178 22.93 -4.21 -12.21
C PRO A 178 22.39 -2.79 -12.01
N ALA A 179 22.49 -1.93 -13.03
CA ALA A 179 21.99 -0.56 -12.99
C ALA A 179 20.47 -0.49 -12.75
N ASP A 180 19.70 -1.47 -13.24
CA ASP A 180 18.24 -1.51 -13.07
C ASP A 180 17.85 -1.91 -11.65
N LEU A 181 18.66 -2.74 -10.98
CA LEU A 181 18.51 -3.05 -9.58
C LEU A 181 18.92 -1.84 -8.71
N ASP A 182 19.95 -1.11 -9.11
CA ASP A 182 20.43 0.09 -8.38
C ASP A 182 19.48 1.29 -8.54
N ASP A 183 18.65 1.31 -9.57
CA ASP A 183 17.63 2.33 -9.79
C ASP A 183 16.43 2.21 -8.83
N TYR A 184 16.23 1.07 -8.16
CA TYR A 184 15.24 1.01 -7.09
C TYR A 184 15.64 1.94 -5.94
N HIS A 185 14.67 2.71 -5.43
CA HIS A 185 14.90 3.49 -4.23
C HIS A 185 15.34 2.57 -3.07
N PRO A 186 16.31 3.00 -2.21
CA PRO A 186 16.86 2.15 -1.15
C PRO A 186 15.82 1.48 -0.24
N LEU A 187 14.71 2.16 0.08
CA LEU A 187 13.59 1.59 0.83
C LEU A 187 13.03 0.34 0.15
N TYR A 188 12.62 0.47 -1.10
CA TYR A 188 11.98 -0.63 -1.84
C TYR A 188 12.97 -1.76 -2.16
N LYS A 189 14.23 -1.40 -2.38
CA LYS A 189 15.30 -2.39 -2.53
C LYS A 189 15.51 -3.22 -1.24
N ALA A 190 15.38 -2.60 -0.08
CA ALA A 190 15.42 -3.30 1.21
C ALA A 190 14.21 -4.23 1.40
N LEU A 191 13.01 -3.75 1.07
CA LEU A 191 11.75 -4.50 1.25
C LEU A 191 11.59 -5.74 0.36
N MET A 192 12.42 -5.88 -0.69
CA MET A 192 12.49 -7.13 -1.47
C MET A 192 13.18 -8.27 -0.71
N ASN A 193 13.91 -7.97 0.37
CA ASN A 193 14.74 -8.93 1.07
C ASN A 193 14.04 -9.51 2.30
N TYR A 194 14.29 -10.79 2.52
CA TYR A 194 14.00 -11.46 3.78
C TYR A 194 15.09 -12.50 4.05
N GLY A 195 15.69 -12.49 5.23
CA GLY A 195 16.77 -13.43 5.59
C GLY A 195 17.98 -13.38 4.64
N GLY A 196 18.28 -12.22 4.04
CA GLY A 196 19.42 -12.01 3.14
C GLY A 196 19.19 -12.42 1.69
N GLN A 197 17.98 -12.84 1.31
CA GLN A 197 17.61 -13.17 -0.07
C GLN A 197 16.43 -12.32 -0.54
N ARG A 198 16.32 -12.10 -1.87
CA ARG A 198 15.18 -11.41 -2.48
C ARG A 198 14.13 -12.41 -2.93
N TYR A 199 12.86 -12.09 -2.63
CA TYR A 199 11.70 -12.94 -2.96
C TYR A 199 10.71 -12.29 -3.90
N GLY A 200 11.01 -11.12 -4.43
CA GLY A 200 10.20 -10.42 -5.41
C GLY A 200 10.86 -9.16 -5.91
N LEU A 201 10.22 -8.51 -6.88
CA LEU A 201 10.58 -7.17 -7.33
C LEU A 201 9.44 -6.20 -7.01
N PHE A 202 9.79 -5.03 -6.50
CA PHE A 202 8.80 -4.01 -6.14
C PHE A 202 8.06 -3.49 -7.37
N ASP A 203 6.75 -3.35 -7.26
CA ASP A 203 5.84 -3.00 -8.35
C ASP A 203 5.02 -1.74 -8.07
N ASP A 204 4.87 -1.36 -6.79
CA ASP A 204 4.02 -0.25 -6.36
C ASP A 204 4.53 0.38 -5.06
N GLY A 205 4.80 1.69 -5.08
CA GLY A 205 5.57 2.40 -4.06
C GLY A 205 4.78 3.17 -2.99
N ASP A 206 3.62 2.80 -2.68
CA ASP A 206 2.57 3.35 -1.77
C ASP A 206 3.04 4.01 -0.44
N THR A 207 3.93 5.00 -0.51
CA THR A 207 4.36 5.75 0.68
C THR A 207 3.33 6.79 1.08
N ILE A 208 2.91 6.79 2.33
CA ILE A 208 1.93 7.74 2.87
C ILE A 208 2.51 9.16 2.93
N ILE A 209 1.74 10.16 2.47
CA ILE A 209 2.05 11.59 2.61
C ILE A 209 0.85 12.38 3.08
N LEU A 210 1.08 13.60 3.56
CA LEU A 210 0.05 14.56 3.95
C LEU A 210 -0.32 15.47 2.78
N TYR A 211 -1.61 15.71 2.61
CA TYR A 211 -2.18 16.63 1.62
C TYR A 211 -2.84 17.81 2.30
N TYR A 212 -2.65 19.02 1.76
CA TYR A 212 -3.28 20.22 2.30
C TYR A 212 -3.73 21.18 1.20
N ARG A 213 -4.67 22.06 1.50
CA ARG A 213 -5.25 23.04 0.60
C ARG A 213 -4.39 24.30 0.56
N THR A 214 -3.61 24.49 -0.51
CA THR A 214 -2.75 25.69 -0.67
C THR A 214 -3.55 26.98 -0.71
N ASP A 215 -4.74 26.98 -1.31
CA ASP A 215 -5.60 28.16 -1.34
C ASP A 215 -6.11 28.58 0.04
N LEU A 216 -6.25 27.66 0.99
CA LEU A 216 -6.60 27.97 2.37
C LEU A 216 -5.37 28.37 3.21
N PHE A 217 -4.24 27.68 3.00
CA PHE A 217 -3.02 27.92 3.76
C PHE A 217 -2.29 29.20 3.35
N GLU A 218 -2.45 29.64 2.10
CA GLU A 218 -1.82 30.86 1.58
C GLU A 218 -2.72 32.10 1.65
N ASP A 219 -3.99 31.94 2.02
CA ASP A 219 -4.89 33.06 2.23
C ASP A 219 -4.39 33.95 3.36
N ALA A 220 -4.25 35.26 3.09
CA ALA A 220 -3.67 36.22 4.03
C ALA A 220 -4.51 36.35 5.32
N ALA A 221 -5.85 36.31 5.20
CA ALA A 221 -6.72 36.43 6.37
C ALA A 221 -6.62 35.18 7.26
N ASN A 222 -6.50 33.99 6.66
CA ASN A 222 -6.28 32.76 7.42
C ASN A 222 -4.92 32.76 8.12
N LYS A 223 -3.85 33.19 7.45
CA LYS A 223 -2.51 33.31 8.05
C LYS A 223 -2.50 34.26 9.25
N ASP A 224 -3.10 35.45 9.09
CA ASP A 224 -3.15 36.44 10.15
C ASP A 224 -3.99 35.94 11.35
N ALA A 225 -5.16 35.34 11.09
CA ALA A 225 -6.03 34.80 12.12
C ALA A 225 -5.40 33.61 12.85
N PHE A 226 -4.80 32.66 12.13
CA PHE A 226 -4.12 31.51 12.70
C PHE A 226 -2.95 31.93 13.59
N LYS A 227 -2.10 32.84 13.09
CA LYS A 227 -0.97 33.39 13.85
C LYS A 227 -1.41 34.14 15.09
N ALA A 228 -2.52 34.90 15.01
CA ALA A 228 -3.08 35.58 16.17
C ALA A 228 -3.60 34.61 17.23
N GLN A 229 -4.14 33.45 16.83
CA GLN A 229 -4.71 32.45 17.72
C GLN A 229 -3.65 31.54 18.36
N TYR A 230 -2.67 31.06 17.56
CA TYR A 230 -1.71 30.02 17.97
C TYR A 230 -0.26 30.51 18.11
N GLY A 231 0.06 31.72 17.66
CA GLY A 231 1.36 32.35 17.88
C GLY A 231 2.46 31.96 16.87
N HIS A 232 2.17 31.13 15.89
CA HIS A 232 3.09 30.72 14.81
C HIS A 232 2.44 30.78 13.43
N GLU A 233 3.25 30.63 12.38
CA GLU A 233 2.78 30.74 11.00
C GLU A 233 1.93 29.52 10.57
N LEU A 234 0.88 29.75 9.78
CA LEU A 234 0.12 28.70 9.11
C LEU A 234 0.95 28.10 7.96
N ALA A 235 1.38 26.86 8.12
CA ALA A 235 2.16 26.08 7.17
C ALA A 235 1.82 24.59 7.27
N ALA A 236 2.40 23.76 6.41
CA ALA A 236 2.29 22.31 6.60
C ALA A 236 2.82 21.91 8.00
N PRO A 237 2.08 21.10 8.77
CA PRO A 237 2.40 20.82 10.17
C PRO A 237 3.71 20.03 10.32
N LYS A 238 4.57 20.45 11.25
CA LYS A 238 5.85 19.77 11.53
C LYS A 238 5.70 18.67 12.56
N ASP A 239 4.72 18.80 13.43
CA ASP A 239 4.40 17.83 14.48
C ASP A 239 2.88 17.69 14.65
N TRP A 240 2.48 16.75 15.51
CA TRP A 240 1.08 16.46 15.73
C TRP A 240 0.34 17.56 16.51
N THR A 241 1.04 18.42 17.22
CA THR A 241 0.43 19.60 17.88
C THR A 241 0.03 20.64 16.84
N GLU A 242 0.95 21.01 15.96
CA GLU A 242 0.64 21.90 14.83
C GLU A 242 -0.48 21.33 13.95
N TYR A 243 -0.48 19.99 13.71
CA TYR A 243 -1.55 19.35 12.97
C TYR A 243 -2.93 19.55 13.61
N ASP A 244 -3.04 19.33 14.93
CA ASP A 244 -4.29 19.44 15.66
C ASP A 244 -4.77 20.90 15.74
N GLU A 245 -3.86 21.86 15.90
CA GLU A 245 -4.16 23.28 15.87
C GLU A 245 -4.73 23.72 14.53
N ILE A 246 -4.11 23.31 13.42
CA ILE A 246 -4.58 23.59 12.06
C ILE A 246 -5.95 22.92 11.82
N GLN A 247 -6.10 21.67 12.25
CA GLN A 247 -7.36 20.95 12.12
C GLN A 247 -8.48 21.65 12.89
N ALA A 248 -8.25 22.04 14.15
CA ALA A 248 -9.22 22.75 14.96
C ALA A 248 -9.60 24.11 14.35
N PHE A 249 -8.60 24.88 13.90
CA PHE A 249 -8.78 26.19 13.28
C PHE A 249 -9.73 26.15 12.07
N PHE A 250 -9.45 25.29 11.11
CA PHE A 250 -10.28 25.20 9.89
C PHE A 250 -11.64 24.53 10.16
N THR A 251 -11.74 23.66 11.15
CA THR A 251 -13.04 23.08 11.55
C THR A 251 -13.95 24.13 12.17
N GLU A 252 -13.42 24.99 13.03
CA GLU A 252 -14.17 26.11 13.61
C GLU A 252 -14.68 27.07 12.52
N GLN A 253 -13.81 27.45 11.57
CA GLN A 253 -14.19 28.29 10.44
C GLN A 253 -15.23 27.64 9.52
N GLY A 254 -15.18 26.31 9.38
CA GLY A 254 -16.07 25.55 8.50
C GLY A 254 -17.52 25.53 8.94
N GLY A 255 -17.80 25.79 10.21
CA GLY A 255 -19.16 25.93 10.76
C GLY A 255 -20.06 24.71 10.48
N GLY A 256 -19.48 23.51 10.42
CA GLY A 256 -20.16 22.24 10.14
C GLY A 256 -20.36 21.90 8.65
N ASN A 257 -19.85 22.72 7.73
CA ASN A 257 -19.89 22.45 6.27
C ASN A 257 -18.54 21.98 5.72
N SER A 258 -17.45 22.26 6.43
CA SER A 258 -16.10 21.80 6.13
C SER A 258 -15.32 21.59 7.42
N TRP A 259 -14.23 20.86 7.33
CA TRP A 259 -13.41 20.45 8.46
C TRP A 259 -11.94 20.70 8.18
N GLY A 260 -11.17 20.90 9.23
CA GLY A 260 -9.74 21.13 9.13
C GLY A 260 -8.96 19.90 8.68
N GLY A 261 -9.47 18.70 8.96
CA GLY A 261 -8.81 17.48 8.54
C GLY A 261 -9.70 16.24 8.65
N ALA A 262 -9.25 15.18 8.03
CA ALA A 262 -9.74 13.83 8.24
C ALA A 262 -8.61 12.82 8.03
N SER A 263 -8.70 11.69 8.74
CA SER A 263 -7.86 10.51 8.53
C SER A 263 -8.74 9.27 8.55
N GLN A 264 -8.29 8.17 7.98
CA GLN A 264 -9.06 6.94 7.98
C GLN A 264 -9.14 6.37 9.40
N ARG A 265 -10.37 6.09 9.87
CA ARG A 265 -10.67 5.64 11.24
C ARG A 265 -11.51 4.37 11.28
N ALA A 266 -11.95 3.87 10.11
CA ALA A 266 -12.78 2.69 10.01
C ALA A 266 -12.07 1.42 10.52
N PRO A 267 -12.81 0.51 11.18
CA PRO A 267 -12.28 -0.80 11.54
C PRO A 267 -11.73 -1.56 10.32
N GLY A 268 -10.60 -2.24 10.52
CA GLY A 268 -9.86 -2.95 9.48
C GLY A 268 -8.85 -2.10 8.71
N GLN A 269 -8.86 -0.77 8.94
CA GLN A 269 -7.92 0.17 8.33
C GLN A 269 -7.19 1.02 9.38
N VAL A 270 -7.83 1.30 10.52
CA VAL A 270 -7.33 2.25 11.51
C VAL A 270 -5.99 1.87 12.13
N TYR A 271 -5.63 0.58 12.12
CA TYR A 271 -4.33 0.11 12.61
C TYR A 271 -3.15 0.84 11.94
N GLY A 272 -3.26 1.12 10.63
CA GLY A 272 -2.20 1.79 9.87
C GLY A 272 -1.94 3.20 10.36
N TRP A 273 -2.99 3.97 10.71
CA TRP A 273 -2.86 5.33 11.23
C TRP A 273 -2.41 5.38 12.69
N PHE A 274 -2.76 4.37 13.49
CA PHE A 274 -2.15 4.19 14.81
C PHE A 274 -0.66 3.89 14.67
N SER A 275 -0.29 2.93 13.84
CA SER A 275 1.10 2.54 13.60
C SER A 275 1.93 3.69 13.05
N GLU A 276 1.38 4.50 12.13
CA GLU A 276 2.01 5.70 11.60
C GLU A 276 2.45 6.65 12.72
N GLU A 277 1.51 7.07 13.57
CA GLU A 277 1.79 8.03 14.63
C GLU A 277 2.61 7.40 15.77
N PHE A 278 2.31 6.16 16.14
CA PHE A 278 3.04 5.41 17.15
C PHE A 278 4.52 5.30 16.82
N ARG A 279 4.81 4.90 15.57
CA ARG A 279 6.18 4.77 15.08
C ARG A 279 6.87 6.12 15.01
N ASN A 280 6.20 7.16 14.52
CA ASN A 280 6.71 8.54 14.48
C ASN A 280 7.06 9.12 15.85
N ARG A 281 6.40 8.66 16.92
CA ARG A 281 6.72 9.05 18.31
C ARG A 281 7.84 8.20 18.92
N GLY A 282 8.52 7.37 18.15
CA GLY A 282 9.57 6.46 18.63
C GLY A 282 9.03 5.18 19.28
N GLY A 283 7.74 4.85 19.05
CA GLY A 283 7.16 3.61 19.53
C GLY A 283 7.75 2.38 18.82
N ARG A 284 8.02 1.35 19.56
CA ARG A 284 8.43 0.02 19.07
C ARG A 284 7.29 -0.95 19.30
N PHE A 285 7.12 -1.92 18.40
CA PHE A 285 6.05 -2.92 18.57
C PHE A 285 6.41 -3.96 19.64
N PHE A 286 7.69 -4.22 19.80
CA PHE A 286 8.23 -5.23 20.70
C PHE A 286 9.43 -4.68 21.48
N ASP A 287 9.66 -5.24 22.65
CA ASP A 287 10.89 -5.12 23.39
C ASP A 287 12.01 -5.91 22.70
N ASP A 288 13.19 -5.30 22.54
CA ASP A 288 14.29 -5.85 21.77
C ASP A 288 14.93 -7.12 22.38
N GLU A 289 14.78 -7.32 23.70
CA GLU A 289 15.41 -8.43 24.43
C GLU A 289 14.43 -9.57 24.66
N THR A 290 13.18 -9.23 25.02
CA THR A 290 12.18 -10.23 25.44
C THR A 290 11.18 -10.58 24.36
N LEU A 291 11.04 -9.73 23.34
CA LEU A 291 9.98 -9.76 22.32
C LEU A 291 8.57 -9.64 22.93
N ASP A 292 8.45 -9.03 24.09
CA ASP A 292 7.16 -8.67 24.65
C ASP A 292 6.61 -7.43 23.96
N ALA A 293 5.29 -7.42 23.76
CA ALA A 293 4.62 -6.30 23.10
C ALA A 293 4.68 -5.00 23.93
N THR A 294 4.87 -3.89 23.26
CA THR A 294 5.05 -2.57 23.90
C THR A 294 4.07 -1.51 23.41
N LEU A 295 2.89 -1.91 22.90
CA LEU A 295 1.86 -0.97 22.44
C LEU A 295 1.39 -0.02 23.53
N ASN A 296 1.39 -0.45 24.81
CA ASN A 296 1.01 0.37 25.96
C ASN A 296 2.16 1.22 26.53
N SER A 297 3.25 1.39 25.79
CA SER A 297 4.30 2.35 26.10
C SER A 297 3.77 3.80 26.01
N GLN A 298 4.52 4.77 26.55
CA GLN A 298 4.11 6.17 26.49
C GLN A 298 3.78 6.66 25.05
N PRO A 299 4.62 6.37 24.02
CA PRO A 299 4.25 6.65 22.64
C PRO A 299 2.89 6.09 22.20
N GLY A 300 2.53 4.88 22.61
CA GLY A 300 1.24 4.28 22.27
C GLY A 300 0.08 4.95 22.99
N ILE A 301 0.23 5.26 24.27
CA ILE A 301 -0.78 5.98 25.06
C ILE A 301 -1.02 7.37 24.48
N ASP A 302 0.06 8.11 24.18
CA ASP A 302 -0.03 9.46 23.60
C ASP A 302 -0.69 9.42 22.22
N THR A 303 -0.32 8.45 21.38
CA THR A 303 -0.90 8.24 20.06
C THR A 303 -2.39 7.98 20.14
N LEU A 304 -2.81 6.97 20.88
CA LEU A 304 -4.22 6.57 20.91
C LEU A 304 -5.09 7.62 21.60
N THR A 305 -4.58 8.28 22.64
CA THR A 305 -5.25 9.42 23.30
C THR A 305 -5.47 10.55 22.31
N ARG A 306 -4.42 10.97 21.58
CA ARG A 306 -4.54 12.02 20.56
C ARG A 306 -5.50 11.63 19.46
N MET A 307 -5.44 10.39 18.94
CA MET A 307 -6.33 9.93 17.87
C MET A 307 -7.80 10.08 18.25
N ILE A 308 -8.16 9.73 19.50
CA ILE A 308 -9.54 9.86 20.02
C ILE A 308 -9.93 11.33 20.17
N GLU A 309 -9.03 12.15 20.72
CA GLU A 309 -9.29 13.59 20.90
C GLU A 309 -9.42 14.31 19.55
N SER A 310 -8.56 14.01 18.58
CA SER A 310 -8.59 14.61 17.24
C SER A 310 -9.87 14.28 16.47
N ASN A 311 -10.51 13.14 16.72
CA ASN A 311 -11.79 12.79 16.11
C ASN A 311 -12.88 13.86 16.39
N LYS A 312 -12.80 14.58 17.49
CA LYS A 312 -13.79 15.64 17.87
C LYS A 312 -13.78 16.84 16.92
N THR A 313 -12.69 17.06 16.22
CA THR A 313 -12.52 18.14 15.23
C THR A 313 -12.52 17.63 13.78
N MET A 314 -12.81 16.36 13.56
CA MET A 314 -13.03 15.73 12.26
C MET A 314 -14.53 15.68 11.89
N PRO A 315 -14.88 15.26 10.65
CA PRO A 315 -16.27 15.06 10.27
C PRO A 315 -17.02 14.12 11.24
N PRO A 316 -18.31 14.38 11.53
CA PRO A 316 -19.10 13.51 12.38
C PRO A 316 -19.16 12.06 11.85
N GLY A 317 -18.98 11.08 12.74
CA GLY A 317 -18.95 9.66 12.38
C GLY A 317 -17.65 9.21 11.74
N ILE A 318 -16.58 9.96 11.93
CA ILE A 318 -15.24 9.67 11.37
C ILE A 318 -14.76 8.25 11.68
N GLU A 319 -15.21 7.65 12.78
CA GLU A 319 -14.86 6.30 13.22
C GLU A 319 -15.29 5.21 12.21
N THR A 320 -16.16 5.58 11.27
CA THR A 320 -16.61 4.70 10.18
C THR A 320 -16.02 5.06 8.82
N TRP A 321 -15.20 6.11 8.74
CA TRP A 321 -14.63 6.59 7.49
C TRP A 321 -13.35 5.82 7.14
N GLY A 322 -13.40 5.18 5.98
CA GLY A 322 -12.26 4.57 5.34
C GLY A 322 -11.73 5.40 4.16
N PHE A 323 -11.04 4.74 3.26
CA PHE A 323 -10.40 5.36 2.09
C PHE A 323 -11.38 6.17 1.22
N ILE A 324 -12.56 5.61 0.92
CA ILE A 324 -13.52 6.22 -0.02
C ILE A 324 -14.21 7.44 0.58
N GLU A 325 -14.58 7.41 1.87
CA GLU A 325 -15.25 8.52 2.55
C GLU A 325 -14.32 9.73 2.66
N VAL A 326 -13.06 9.50 3.09
CA VAL A 326 -12.04 10.55 3.17
C VAL A 326 -11.74 11.12 1.79
N LEU A 327 -11.57 10.26 0.76
CA LEU A 327 -11.37 10.69 -0.63
C LEU A 327 -12.53 11.57 -1.10
N THR A 328 -13.77 11.15 -0.86
CA THR A 328 -14.97 11.87 -1.30
C THR A 328 -15.04 13.26 -0.69
N ALA A 329 -14.82 13.38 0.61
CA ALA A 329 -14.82 14.67 1.30
C ALA A 329 -13.65 15.57 0.83
N TRP A 330 -12.47 15.00 0.60
CA TRP A 330 -11.32 15.72 0.07
C TRP A 330 -11.59 16.27 -1.34
N MET A 331 -12.05 15.42 -2.25
CA MET A 331 -12.33 15.79 -3.64
C MET A 331 -13.45 16.84 -3.74
N ALA A 332 -14.41 16.80 -2.83
CA ALA A 332 -15.46 17.81 -2.69
C ALA A 332 -14.98 19.15 -2.10
N GLY A 333 -13.71 19.23 -1.64
CA GLY A 333 -13.13 20.44 -1.04
C GLY A 333 -13.62 20.71 0.39
N GLN A 334 -14.16 19.72 1.06
CA GLN A 334 -14.68 19.83 2.43
C GLN A 334 -13.59 19.71 3.51
N LEU A 335 -12.37 19.33 3.14
CA LEU A 335 -11.23 19.17 4.06
C LEU A 335 -10.13 20.18 3.74
N ALA A 336 -9.53 20.77 4.77
CA ALA A 336 -8.34 21.60 4.63
C ALA A 336 -7.06 20.74 4.52
N MET A 337 -7.03 19.59 5.19
CA MET A 337 -5.95 18.60 5.14
C MET A 337 -6.52 17.18 5.08
N VAL A 338 -5.70 16.24 4.54
CA VAL A 338 -5.86 14.81 4.76
C VAL A 338 -4.69 14.31 5.58
N GLY A 339 -4.97 13.74 6.74
CA GLY A 339 -3.99 13.30 7.72
C GLY A 339 -3.31 11.98 7.34
N GLY A 340 -2.59 12.00 6.25
CA GLY A 340 -1.88 10.86 5.69
C GLY A 340 -2.76 9.94 4.85
N THR A 341 -2.36 9.73 3.60
CA THR A 341 -2.93 8.70 2.74
C THR A 341 -1.98 8.44 1.56
N TRP A 342 -2.32 7.42 0.77
CA TRP A 342 -1.50 6.95 -0.35
C TRP A 342 -1.48 7.91 -1.54
N PRO A 343 -0.47 7.82 -2.41
CA PRO A 343 -0.18 8.77 -3.48
C PRO A 343 -1.30 9.03 -4.50
N PRO A 344 -2.22 8.10 -4.82
CA PRO A 344 -3.30 8.35 -5.76
C PRO A 344 -4.16 9.59 -5.46
N TYR A 345 -4.33 9.95 -4.19
CA TYR A 345 -5.04 11.19 -3.82
C TYR A 345 -4.44 12.43 -4.50
N GLY A 346 -3.11 12.53 -4.58
CA GLY A 346 -2.43 13.65 -5.25
C GLY A 346 -2.76 13.70 -6.73
N ARG A 347 -2.66 12.58 -7.44
CA ARG A 347 -2.93 12.50 -8.88
C ARG A 347 -4.40 12.77 -9.20
N TRP A 348 -5.31 12.15 -8.45
CA TRP A 348 -6.74 12.32 -8.64
C TRP A 348 -7.21 13.73 -8.30
N SER A 349 -6.62 14.38 -7.31
CA SER A 349 -6.87 15.79 -6.99
C SER A 349 -6.62 16.70 -8.18
N GLU A 350 -5.68 16.36 -9.05
CA GLU A 350 -5.36 17.10 -10.27
C GLU A 350 -6.21 16.66 -11.48
N GLY A 351 -7.15 15.74 -11.28
CA GLY A 351 -8.06 15.26 -12.32
C GLY A 351 -7.42 14.22 -13.26
N THR A 352 -6.33 13.57 -12.83
CA THR A 352 -5.70 12.48 -13.58
C THR A 352 -6.42 11.16 -13.31
N THR A 353 -7.66 11.05 -13.78
CA THR A 353 -8.49 9.85 -13.68
C THR A 353 -8.86 9.33 -15.08
N ALA A 354 -9.43 8.14 -15.16
CA ALA A 354 -9.90 7.51 -16.37
C ALA A 354 -11.28 6.87 -16.14
N GLU A 355 -11.95 6.50 -17.22
CA GLU A 355 -13.28 5.86 -17.16
C GLU A 355 -13.30 4.60 -16.29
N GLN A 356 -12.18 3.88 -16.21
CA GLN A 356 -12.02 2.69 -15.38
C GLN A 356 -12.13 3.01 -13.87
N LEU A 357 -11.80 4.23 -13.49
CA LEU A 357 -11.89 4.73 -12.11
C LEU A 357 -13.14 5.62 -11.92
N ASN A 358 -14.28 5.21 -12.48
CA ASN A 358 -15.54 5.95 -12.41
C ASN A 358 -16.11 6.10 -10.98
N TRP A 359 -15.55 5.37 -10.02
CA TRP A 359 -15.86 5.49 -8.60
C TRP A 359 -15.07 6.60 -7.90
N VAL A 360 -14.00 7.14 -8.52
CA VAL A 360 -13.26 8.31 -8.01
C VAL A 360 -14.10 9.56 -8.26
N PRO A 361 -14.42 10.37 -7.22
CA PRO A 361 -15.22 11.57 -7.40
C PRO A 361 -14.54 12.62 -8.29
N GLU A 362 -15.33 13.46 -8.95
CA GLU A 362 -14.82 14.65 -9.61
C GLU A 362 -14.18 15.61 -8.60
N THR A 363 -13.02 16.17 -8.97
CA THR A 363 -12.26 17.04 -8.07
C THR A 363 -12.69 18.50 -8.15
N THR A 364 -12.86 19.14 -6.99
CA THR A 364 -13.02 20.60 -6.86
C THR A 364 -11.75 21.28 -6.35
N VAL A 365 -10.70 20.49 -6.04
CA VAL A 365 -9.45 20.97 -5.45
C VAL A 365 -8.28 21.05 -6.43
N LYS A 366 -8.53 20.83 -7.71
CA LYS A 366 -7.51 20.90 -8.77
C LYS A 366 -6.71 22.20 -8.74
N GLY A 367 -5.37 22.09 -8.76
CA GLY A 367 -4.45 23.23 -8.69
C GLY A 367 -4.37 23.91 -7.31
N LYS A 368 -4.95 23.28 -6.27
CA LYS A 368 -5.01 23.84 -4.91
C LYS A 368 -4.41 22.88 -3.87
N VAL A 369 -3.60 21.92 -4.30
CA VAL A 369 -3.07 20.87 -3.43
C VAL A 369 -1.59 21.08 -3.18
N GLY A 370 -1.22 21.11 -1.90
CA GLY A 370 0.14 21.01 -1.40
C GLY A 370 0.40 19.63 -0.83
N TYR A 371 1.66 19.27 -0.79
CA TYR A 371 2.16 17.97 -0.35
C TYR A 371 3.18 18.16 0.75
N SER A 372 3.17 17.31 1.75
CA SER A 372 4.17 17.28 2.82
C SER A 372 4.41 15.85 3.28
N VAL A 373 5.62 15.58 3.79
CA VAL A 373 5.84 14.40 4.63
C VAL A 373 4.92 14.46 5.86
N MET A 374 4.73 13.34 6.52
CA MET A 374 3.90 13.28 7.72
C MET A 374 4.49 14.14 8.85
N PRO A 375 3.67 14.61 9.80
CA PRO A 375 4.18 15.25 11.01
C PRO A 375 5.27 14.42 11.69
N MET A 376 6.26 15.05 12.29
CA MET A 376 7.52 14.48 12.80
C MET A 376 8.54 14.07 11.72
N GLY A 377 8.22 14.18 10.43
CA GLY A 377 9.15 14.00 9.32
C GLY A 377 9.30 12.59 8.79
N HIS A 378 8.56 11.62 9.34
CA HIS A 378 8.61 10.24 8.91
C HIS A 378 7.24 9.77 8.41
N SER A 379 7.24 8.93 7.38
CA SER A 379 6.05 8.30 6.83
C SER A 379 6.10 6.79 7.04
N LEU A 380 5.01 6.20 7.50
CA LEU A 380 4.94 4.75 7.59
C LEU A 380 4.82 4.16 6.18
N HIS A 381 5.61 3.12 5.91
CA HIS A 381 5.43 2.28 4.72
C HIS A 381 4.75 0.98 5.13
N ASN A 382 3.45 0.91 4.92
CA ASN A 382 2.59 -0.20 5.31
C ASN A 382 1.83 -0.84 4.13
N ALA A 383 2.03 -0.33 2.92
CA ALA A 383 1.34 -0.77 1.72
C ALA A 383 2.32 -0.88 0.53
N GLY A 384 1.80 -0.86 -0.68
CA GLY A 384 2.55 -1.16 -1.88
C GLY A 384 2.65 -2.65 -2.16
N PHE A 385 3.12 -2.99 -3.35
CA PHE A 385 3.19 -4.38 -3.79
C PHE A 385 4.55 -4.73 -4.36
N SER A 386 5.02 -5.94 -4.04
CA SER A 386 6.00 -6.66 -4.84
C SER A 386 5.31 -7.80 -5.59
N LEU A 387 5.93 -8.19 -6.69
CA LEU A 387 5.56 -9.36 -7.46
C LEU A 387 6.57 -10.47 -7.21
N ALA A 388 6.09 -11.64 -6.85
CA ALA A 388 6.90 -12.80 -6.51
C ALA A 388 6.57 -13.98 -7.41
N VAL A 389 7.56 -14.84 -7.64
CA VAL A 389 7.37 -16.10 -8.37
C VAL A 389 6.78 -17.14 -7.42
N SER A 390 5.65 -17.73 -7.78
CA SER A 390 5.06 -18.83 -7.02
C SER A 390 5.97 -20.05 -6.98
N ALA A 391 6.20 -20.60 -5.79
CA ALA A 391 6.96 -21.83 -5.63
C ALA A 391 6.32 -23.04 -6.32
N ASP A 392 5.00 -23.02 -6.52
CA ASP A 392 4.23 -24.10 -7.18
C ASP A 392 4.11 -23.91 -8.69
N SER A 393 4.55 -22.78 -9.25
CA SER A 393 4.52 -22.54 -10.70
C SER A 393 5.39 -23.55 -11.45
N GLN A 394 4.87 -23.99 -12.60
CA GLN A 394 5.63 -24.80 -13.57
C GLN A 394 6.38 -23.90 -14.59
N ASN A 395 6.15 -22.58 -14.54
CA ASN A 395 6.65 -21.59 -15.48
C ASN A 395 7.55 -20.55 -14.79
N LYS A 396 8.30 -20.92 -13.74
CA LYS A 396 9.02 -20.01 -12.84
C LYS A 396 9.91 -18.99 -13.55
N GLU A 397 10.69 -19.46 -14.52
CA GLU A 397 11.60 -18.58 -15.29
C GLU A 397 10.81 -17.56 -16.14
N ALA A 398 9.76 -17.99 -16.83
CA ALA A 398 8.90 -17.10 -17.58
C ALA A 398 8.14 -16.11 -16.68
N ALA A 399 7.71 -16.56 -15.50
CA ALA A 399 7.08 -15.72 -14.48
C ALA A 399 8.04 -14.62 -13.98
N TYR A 400 9.29 -15.00 -13.67
CA TYR A 400 10.31 -14.02 -13.30
C TYR A 400 10.60 -13.02 -14.43
N LEU A 401 10.76 -13.48 -15.66
CA LEU A 401 11.03 -12.61 -16.82
C LEU A 401 9.89 -11.63 -17.09
N PHE A 402 8.64 -12.06 -16.87
CA PHE A 402 7.50 -11.14 -16.89
C PHE A 402 7.60 -10.08 -15.79
N ILE A 403 7.92 -10.48 -14.54
CA ILE A 403 8.10 -9.54 -13.42
C ILE A 403 9.23 -8.56 -13.73
N GLN A 404 10.39 -9.03 -14.19
CA GLN A 404 11.53 -8.18 -14.57
C GLN A 404 11.15 -7.16 -15.65
N TRP A 405 10.46 -7.60 -16.70
CA TRP A 405 9.99 -6.71 -17.76
C TRP A 405 9.04 -5.65 -17.21
N LEU A 406 8.05 -6.08 -16.43
CA LEU A 406 6.99 -5.23 -15.88
C LEU A 406 7.54 -4.14 -14.98
N THR A 407 8.55 -4.49 -14.17
CA THR A 407 9.17 -3.60 -13.19
C THR A 407 10.42 -2.89 -13.70
N SER A 408 10.87 -3.14 -14.94
CA SER A 408 12.01 -2.45 -15.54
C SER A 408 11.82 -0.92 -15.59
N PRO A 409 12.88 -0.11 -15.60
CA PRO A 409 12.77 1.35 -15.61
C PRO A 409 11.86 1.88 -16.71
N THR A 410 11.99 1.36 -17.94
CA THR A 410 11.21 1.80 -19.10
C THR A 410 9.72 1.49 -18.98
N ILE A 411 9.35 0.28 -18.57
CA ILE A 411 7.95 -0.15 -18.52
C ILE A 411 7.28 0.40 -17.26
N SER A 412 7.95 0.33 -16.12
CA SER A 412 7.39 0.80 -14.86
C SER A 412 7.12 2.32 -14.85
N LEU A 413 7.99 3.14 -15.47
CA LEU A 413 7.74 4.56 -15.61
C LEU A 413 6.43 4.85 -16.37
N GLN A 414 6.14 4.10 -17.43
CA GLN A 414 4.86 4.25 -18.14
C GLN A 414 3.69 3.84 -17.24
N ARG A 415 3.83 2.76 -16.49
CA ARG A 415 2.79 2.21 -15.60
C ARG A 415 2.44 3.16 -14.46
N VAL A 416 3.42 3.78 -13.80
CA VAL A 416 3.17 4.76 -12.72
C VAL A 416 2.52 6.05 -13.21
N MET A 417 2.51 6.31 -14.51
CA MET A 417 1.86 7.46 -15.14
C MET A 417 0.48 7.14 -15.74
N LEU A 418 0.05 5.87 -15.77
CA LEU A 418 -1.26 5.51 -16.31
C LEU A 418 -2.37 6.07 -15.41
N PRO A 419 -3.39 6.71 -15.98
CA PRO A 419 -4.43 7.38 -15.19
C PRO A 419 -5.37 6.40 -14.45
N TYR A 420 -5.39 5.13 -14.85
CA TYR A 420 -6.20 4.07 -14.27
C TYR A 420 -5.40 3.03 -13.48
N ALA A 421 -4.08 3.08 -13.53
CA ALA A 421 -3.25 2.17 -12.74
C ALA A 421 -3.00 2.76 -11.35
N LEU A 422 -3.17 1.94 -10.34
CA LEU A 422 -2.67 2.24 -9.00
C LEU A 422 -1.25 1.67 -8.90
N ARG A 423 -0.31 2.47 -9.39
CA ARG A 423 1.12 2.23 -9.28
C ARG A 423 1.78 3.54 -8.92
N ASP A 424 2.54 3.52 -7.87
CA ASP A 424 3.20 4.68 -7.32
C ASP A 424 4.72 4.60 -7.46
N PRO A 425 5.44 5.73 -7.49
CA PRO A 425 6.87 5.73 -7.71
C PRO A 425 7.65 4.90 -6.68
N TYR A 426 8.57 4.06 -7.17
CA TYR A 426 9.47 3.23 -6.35
C TYR A 426 10.89 3.16 -6.89
N ARG A 427 11.17 3.86 -8.00
CA ARG A 427 12.50 3.97 -8.61
C ARG A 427 13.01 5.40 -8.54
N LEU A 428 14.32 5.56 -8.41
CA LEU A 428 14.97 6.88 -8.47
C LEU A 428 14.65 7.59 -9.79
N SER A 429 14.63 6.85 -10.89
CA SER A 429 14.25 7.36 -12.22
C SER A 429 12.80 7.82 -12.30
N HIS A 430 11.87 7.25 -11.53
CA HIS A 430 10.47 7.71 -11.48
C HIS A 430 10.37 9.12 -10.90
N TYR A 431 11.05 9.36 -9.77
CA TYR A 431 11.06 10.68 -9.11
C TYR A 431 11.77 11.74 -9.96
N ALA A 432 12.81 11.34 -10.68
CA ALA A 432 13.60 12.24 -11.53
C ALA A 432 13.00 12.47 -12.92
N SER A 433 11.97 11.70 -13.34
CA SER A 433 11.43 11.73 -14.70
C SER A 433 10.87 13.11 -15.09
N PRO A 434 11.42 13.80 -16.10
CA PRO A 434 10.84 15.05 -16.60
C PRO A 434 9.41 14.86 -17.10
N GLU A 435 9.13 13.71 -17.77
CA GLU A 435 7.79 13.41 -18.28
C GLU A 435 6.75 13.32 -17.17
N TYR A 436 7.09 12.71 -16.03
CA TYR A 436 6.18 12.62 -14.89
C TYR A 436 6.05 13.98 -14.19
N ARG A 437 7.14 14.71 -14.00
CA ARG A 437 7.19 16.02 -13.34
C ARG A 437 6.41 17.10 -14.09
N ASP A 438 6.18 16.92 -15.39
CA ASP A 438 5.42 17.83 -16.24
C ASP A 438 3.92 17.46 -16.39
N ARG A 439 3.44 16.42 -15.72
CA ARG A 439 2.04 15.93 -15.88
C ARG A 439 0.99 16.93 -15.38
N TRP A 440 1.30 17.70 -14.34
CA TRP A 440 0.50 18.82 -13.84
C TRP A 440 1.43 19.84 -13.16
N PRO A 441 0.98 21.09 -12.94
CA PRO A 441 1.87 22.17 -12.46
C PRO A 441 2.65 21.86 -11.19
N ASN A 442 2.09 21.06 -10.27
CA ASN A 442 2.69 20.69 -8.98
C ASN A 442 3.25 19.25 -8.94
N ALA A 443 3.34 18.57 -10.07
CA ALA A 443 3.82 17.19 -10.13
C ALA A 443 5.26 17.05 -9.60
N GLY A 444 6.11 18.04 -9.84
CA GLY A 444 7.47 18.07 -9.29
C GLY A 444 7.48 18.04 -7.76
N ALA A 445 6.71 18.91 -7.11
CA ALA A 445 6.61 18.95 -5.64
C ALA A 445 6.00 17.65 -5.07
N TYR A 446 5.02 17.06 -5.76
CA TYR A 446 4.47 15.76 -5.41
C TYR A 446 5.54 14.67 -5.41
N LEU A 447 6.32 14.54 -6.46
CA LEU A 447 7.37 13.54 -6.58
C LEU A 447 8.51 13.77 -5.58
N ASP A 448 8.91 15.03 -5.34
CA ASP A 448 9.91 15.37 -4.32
C ASP A 448 9.44 14.99 -2.92
N THR A 449 8.15 15.20 -2.62
CA THR A 449 7.56 14.80 -1.33
C THR A 449 7.50 13.29 -1.17
N LEU A 450 7.11 12.56 -2.21
CA LEU A 450 7.10 11.09 -2.18
C LEU A 450 8.50 10.51 -1.99
N GLN A 451 9.50 11.09 -2.66
CA GLN A 451 10.89 10.67 -2.47
C GLN A 451 11.36 10.95 -1.04
N ALA A 452 11.10 12.15 -0.51
CA ALA A 452 11.45 12.50 0.86
C ALA A 452 10.74 11.59 1.90
N ALA A 453 9.48 11.25 1.64
CA ALA A 453 8.73 10.31 2.48
C ALA A 453 9.33 8.90 2.45
N ALA A 454 9.79 8.44 1.27
CA ALA A 454 10.47 7.16 1.14
C ALA A 454 11.88 7.16 1.78
N ASP A 455 12.62 8.30 1.68
CA ASP A 455 13.94 8.46 2.31
C ASP A 455 13.86 8.36 3.84
N GLY A 456 12.81 8.96 4.43
CA GLY A 456 12.54 8.96 5.87
C GLY A 456 11.55 7.90 6.34
N ALA A 457 11.25 6.88 5.52
CA ALA A 457 10.20 5.93 5.83
C ALA A 457 10.52 5.06 7.05
N LEU A 458 9.48 4.83 7.85
CA LEU A 458 9.45 3.83 8.91
C LEU A 458 8.70 2.60 8.42
N LEU A 459 9.11 1.41 8.82
CA LEU A 459 8.47 0.17 8.41
C LEU A 459 7.39 -0.26 9.40
N ASP A 460 6.32 -0.80 8.85
CA ASP A 460 5.34 -1.60 9.58
C ASP A 460 5.91 -2.99 9.90
N ILE A 461 5.19 -3.80 10.66
CA ILE A 461 5.62 -5.14 11.10
C ILE A 461 5.83 -6.05 9.88
N ILE A 462 7.04 -6.59 9.74
CA ILE A 462 7.40 -7.58 8.71
C ILE A 462 7.93 -8.84 9.41
N MET A 463 7.00 -9.60 9.98
CA MET A 463 7.28 -10.82 10.73
C MET A 463 6.18 -11.87 10.46
N PRO A 464 6.42 -13.17 10.66
CA PRO A 464 5.36 -14.16 10.58
C PRO A 464 4.19 -13.80 11.51
N GLY A 465 2.97 -13.84 10.97
CA GLY A 465 1.77 -13.42 11.69
C GLY A 465 1.46 -11.92 11.64
N SER A 466 2.13 -11.12 10.78
CA SER A 466 1.91 -9.66 10.67
C SER A 466 0.44 -9.29 10.56
N ALA A 467 -0.34 -10.01 9.77
CA ALA A 467 -1.78 -9.75 9.61
C ALA A 467 -2.58 -9.93 10.92
N GLU A 468 -2.13 -10.79 11.82
CA GLU A 468 -2.76 -10.99 13.14
C GLU A 468 -2.36 -9.86 14.10
N TYR A 469 -1.09 -9.44 14.07
CA TYR A 469 -0.63 -8.26 14.81
C TYR A 469 -1.39 -7.01 14.40
N HIS A 470 -1.58 -6.75 13.09
CA HIS A 470 -2.40 -5.64 12.60
C HIS A 470 -3.84 -5.74 13.09
N THR A 471 -4.41 -6.94 13.12
CA THR A 471 -5.76 -7.16 13.65
C THR A 471 -5.85 -6.83 15.14
N ALA A 472 -4.82 -7.15 15.93
CA ALA A 472 -4.79 -6.85 17.35
C ALA A 472 -4.67 -5.32 17.61
N ILE A 473 -3.87 -4.60 16.81
CA ILE A 473 -3.82 -3.12 16.86
C ILE A 473 -5.18 -2.53 16.50
N ASP A 474 -5.78 -3.00 15.40
CA ASP A 474 -7.09 -2.51 14.93
C ASP A 474 -8.18 -2.68 15.99
N GLN A 475 -8.18 -3.82 16.68
CA GLN A 475 -9.11 -4.10 17.78
C GLN A 475 -8.87 -3.20 19.00
N ALA A 476 -7.62 -2.95 19.37
CA ALA A 476 -7.29 -2.05 20.47
C ALA A 476 -7.77 -0.62 20.17
N VAL A 477 -7.46 -0.10 18.98
CA VAL A 477 -7.90 1.25 18.57
C VAL A 477 -9.41 1.35 18.50
N THR A 478 -10.09 0.40 17.85
CA THR A 478 -11.56 0.37 17.70
C THR A 478 -12.26 0.26 19.06
N SER A 479 -11.70 -0.53 19.98
CA SER A 479 -12.21 -0.64 21.35
C SER A 479 -12.15 0.70 22.08
N ALA A 480 -11.01 1.41 21.97
CA ALA A 480 -10.86 2.73 22.57
C ALA A 480 -11.78 3.77 21.93
N GLN A 481 -11.95 3.77 20.61
CA GLN A 481 -12.95 4.60 19.92
C GLN A 481 -14.38 4.33 20.41
N SER A 482 -14.65 3.11 20.87
CA SER A 482 -15.94 2.70 21.44
C SER A 482 -16.09 3.00 22.94
N GLY A 483 -15.07 3.61 23.56
CA GLY A 483 -15.11 4.08 24.95
C GLY A 483 -14.35 3.23 25.97
N THR A 484 -13.61 2.20 25.55
CA THR A 484 -12.66 1.51 26.44
C THR A 484 -11.53 2.47 26.82
N PRO A 485 -11.10 2.55 28.09
CA PRO A 485 -9.94 3.35 28.46
C PRO A 485 -8.69 3.00 27.63
N VAL A 486 -7.93 4.03 27.24
CA VAL A 486 -6.77 3.88 26.33
C VAL A 486 -5.77 2.85 26.84
N GLU A 487 -5.39 2.95 28.12
CA GLU A 487 -4.42 2.04 28.72
C GLU A 487 -4.92 0.58 28.76
N GLU A 488 -6.22 0.37 28.99
CA GLU A 488 -6.86 -0.94 28.97
C GLU A 488 -6.90 -1.51 27.54
N ALA A 489 -7.26 -0.70 26.56
CA ALA A 489 -7.32 -1.11 25.16
C ALA A 489 -5.93 -1.52 24.64
N LEU A 490 -4.88 -0.75 24.95
CA LEU A 490 -3.50 -1.06 24.58
C LEU A 490 -2.94 -2.27 25.35
N ALA A 491 -3.28 -2.44 26.63
CA ALA A 491 -2.90 -3.63 27.41
C ALA A 491 -3.52 -4.91 26.82
N ASN A 492 -4.78 -4.84 26.36
CA ASN A 492 -5.42 -5.93 25.65
C ASN A 492 -4.71 -6.22 24.29
N GLY A 493 -4.29 -5.17 23.59
CA GLY A 493 -3.46 -5.30 22.38
C GLY A 493 -2.14 -6.01 22.66
N ASN A 494 -1.42 -5.65 23.73
CA ASN A 494 -0.19 -6.33 24.14
C ASN A 494 -0.43 -7.80 24.46
N THR A 495 -1.52 -8.12 25.16
CA THR A 495 -1.87 -9.51 25.46
C THR A 495 -2.06 -10.31 24.18
N ALA A 496 -2.83 -9.78 23.22
CA ALA A 496 -3.03 -10.44 21.93
C ALA A 496 -1.72 -10.62 21.16
N PHE A 497 -0.83 -9.61 21.16
CA PHE A 497 0.50 -9.71 20.53
C PHE A 497 1.33 -10.85 21.14
N ASN A 498 1.41 -10.88 22.47
CA ASN A 498 2.18 -11.92 23.16
C ASN A 498 1.62 -13.32 22.91
N GLU A 499 0.29 -13.47 22.88
CA GLU A 499 -0.36 -14.76 22.51
C GLU A 499 -0.03 -15.19 21.08
N ILE A 500 0.00 -14.25 20.11
CA ILE A 500 0.42 -14.54 18.73
C ILE A 500 1.88 -14.97 18.70
N THR A 501 2.77 -14.21 19.35
CA THR A 501 4.21 -14.50 19.45
C THR A 501 4.48 -15.89 20.05
N ASP A 502 3.83 -16.20 21.17
CA ASP A 502 4.01 -17.49 21.87
C ASP A 502 3.46 -18.68 21.04
N ARG A 503 2.34 -18.48 20.35
CA ARG A 503 1.72 -19.50 19.51
C ARG A 503 2.56 -19.83 18.27
N ILE A 504 3.13 -18.81 17.62
CA ILE A 504 4.03 -19.00 16.46
C ILE A 504 5.36 -19.63 16.95
N GLY A 505 5.82 -19.23 18.11
CA GLY A 505 7.04 -19.70 18.76
C GLY A 505 8.02 -18.55 18.95
N ARG A 506 8.26 -18.18 20.21
CA ARG A 506 9.06 -17.00 20.58
C ARG A 506 10.49 -17.02 20.02
N GLU A 507 11.13 -18.20 19.96
CA GLU A 507 12.49 -18.33 19.42
C GLU A 507 12.53 -18.01 17.91
N SER A 508 11.61 -18.57 17.12
CA SER A 508 11.52 -18.29 15.67
C SER A 508 11.08 -16.86 15.39
N GLN A 509 10.22 -16.31 16.25
CA GLN A 509 9.82 -14.90 16.14
C GLN A 509 10.96 -13.94 16.50
N MET A 510 11.84 -14.31 17.43
CA MET A 510 13.04 -13.51 17.71
C MET A 510 13.99 -13.48 16.50
N GLU A 511 14.19 -14.62 15.82
CA GLU A 511 14.97 -14.67 14.58
C GLU A 511 14.33 -13.79 13.47
N ALA A 512 13.02 -13.87 13.33
CA ALA A 512 12.28 -13.01 12.37
C ALA A 512 12.38 -11.53 12.75
N TYR A 513 12.36 -11.20 14.03
CA TYR A 513 12.53 -9.83 14.52
C TYR A 513 13.94 -9.31 14.23
N GLU A 514 14.99 -10.11 14.36
CA GLU A 514 16.35 -9.73 13.96
C GLU A 514 16.42 -9.45 12.43
N ASN A 515 15.75 -10.25 11.60
CA ASN A 515 15.64 -9.98 10.17
C ASN A 515 14.90 -8.68 9.88
N PHE A 516 13.79 -8.40 10.58
CA PHE A 516 13.07 -7.13 10.48
C PHE A 516 13.96 -5.95 10.91
N LYS A 517 14.66 -6.09 12.02
CA LYS A 517 15.59 -5.08 12.53
C LYS A 517 16.72 -4.74 11.54
N ALA A 518 17.14 -5.65 10.72
CA ALA A 518 18.17 -5.43 9.70
C ALA A 518 17.67 -4.63 8.48
N LEU A 519 16.36 -4.42 8.32
CA LEU A 519 15.81 -3.65 7.22
C LEU A 519 15.94 -2.14 7.48
N LYS A 520 16.26 -1.37 6.43
CA LYS A 520 16.23 0.09 6.50
C LYS A 520 14.83 0.58 6.90
N GLY A 521 14.75 1.51 7.84
CA GLY A 521 13.48 2.06 8.32
C GLY A 521 12.80 1.23 9.42
N SER A 522 13.39 0.10 9.83
CA SER A 522 12.88 -0.68 10.97
C SER A 522 13.15 0.00 12.31
N TYR A 523 14.21 0.83 12.38
CA TYR A 523 14.67 1.52 13.57
C TYR A 523 14.41 3.02 13.58
N TYR A 524 14.51 3.57 14.81
CA TYR A 524 14.40 4.97 15.15
C TYR A 524 15.72 5.60 15.61
N ASP A 525 16.78 4.83 15.67
CA ASP A 525 18.06 5.23 16.29
C ASP A 525 19.03 5.72 15.23
N GLU A 526 18.64 6.73 14.45
CA GLU A 526 19.57 7.53 13.66
C GLU A 526 19.57 8.98 14.11
#